data_fd3737c7668846ccdb71a27faf4bbf2e
#
_entry.id   fd3737c7668846ccdb71a27faf4bbf2e
#
_cell.length_a   1.000
_cell.length_b   1.000
_cell.length_c   1.000
_cell.angle_alpha   90.00
_cell.angle_beta   90.00
_cell.angle_gamma   90.00
#
_symmetry.space_group_name_H-M   'P 1'
#
loop_
_entity.id
_entity.type
_entity.pdbx_description
1 polymer ?
#
loop_
_entity_poly.entity_id
_entity_poly.type
_entity_poly.pdbx_seq_one_letter_code
_entity_poly.pdbx_strand_id
1 'polypeptide(L)'
;LPLLAMTGILSKGFIHIKNDKRMIAVIRELHRMLREKSEDDIPHIAALTMELVMEISRMVESALPPLLANTMNFLECNLSEDVRIADVAARLHASTDFLNRLFRKELGVSPKRWLIDRRMQLAVILLKDSDLSIQEISQKCGYGNQFVFSREFRKKYDCSPLMYRKKSHNGKRV
;
A
#
# COMPACT_ATOMS: atom_id res chain seq x y z
N LEU A 1 5.61 -3.14 -8.28
CA LEU A 1 4.21 -3.02 -7.85
C LEU A 1 4.01 -2.95 -6.32
N PRO A 2 4.79 -3.63 -5.43
CA PRO A 2 4.63 -3.49 -3.98
C PRO A 2 4.87 -2.05 -3.49
N LEU A 3 5.84 -1.33 -4.05
CA LEU A 3 6.17 0.05 -3.68
C LEU A 3 5.00 1.02 -3.97
N LEU A 4 4.34 0.88 -5.11
CA LEU A 4 3.17 1.70 -5.46
C LEU A 4 1.97 1.42 -4.54
N ALA A 5 1.82 0.18 -4.08
CA ALA A 5 0.82 -0.17 -3.07
C ALA A 5 1.16 0.43 -1.70
N MET A 6 2.44 0.51 -1.33
CA MET A 6 2.92 1.14 -0.09
C MET A 6 2.68 2.65 -0.07
N THR A 7 2.73 3.33 -1.21
CA THR A 7 2.54 4.78 -1.29
C THR A 7 1.08 5.23 -1.31
N GLY A 8 0.12 4.30 -1.29
CA GLY A 8 -1.31 4.65 -1.37
C GLY A 8 -1.77 5.16 -2.75
N ILE A 9 -0.87 5.20 -3.73
CA ILE A 9 -1.14 5.72 -5.09
C ILE A 9 -2.26 4.93 -5.77
N LEU A 10 -2.35 3.62 -5.51
CA LEU A 10 -3.39 2.76 -6.11
C LEU A 10 -4.79 2.96 -5.51
N SER A 11 -4.92 3.70 -4.41
CA SER A 11 -6.23 3.98 -3.80
C SER A 11 -6.98 5.14 -4.47
N LYS A 12 -6.28 6.01 -5.18
CA LYS A 12 -6.87 7.06 -6.01
C LYS A 12 -6.89 6.56 -7.46
N GLY A 13 -8.06 6.28 -8.02
CA GLY A 13 -8.21 5.76 -9.39
C GLY A 13 -7.58 6.63 -10.50
N PHE A 14 -7.34 7.94 -10.22
CA PHE A 14 -6.66 8.87 -11.13
C PHE A 14 -5.82 9.86 -10.34
N ILE A 15 -4.58 10.05 -10.75
CA ILE A 15 -3.68 11.12 -10.30
C ILE A 15 -3.65 12.15 -11.42
N HIS A 16 -4.12 13.37 -11.12
CA HIS A 16 -3.97 14.48 -12.08
C HIS A 16 -2.54 15.00 -12.02
N ILE A 17 -1.72 14.57 -12.96
CA ILE A 17 -0.33 15.02 -13.09
C ILE A 17 -0.35 16.38 -13.77
N LYS A 18 0.01 17.44 -13.06
CA LYS A 18 0.36 18.72 -13.69
C LYS A 18 1.56 18.46 -14.62
N ASN A 19 1.55 19.09 -15.80
CA ASN A 19 2.58 18.93 -16.84
C ASN A 19 3.99 19.17 -16.27
N ASP A 20 4.58 18.13 -15.69
CA ASP A 20 5.93 18.16 -15.15
C ASP A 20 6.90 17.68 -16.22
N LYS A 21 7.69 18.64 -16.74
CA LYS A 21 8.66 18.40 -17.82
C LYS A 21 9.67 17.31 -17.45
N ARG A 22 10.07 17.24 -16.16
CA ARG A 22 11.03 16.25 -15.66
C ARG A 22 10.44 14.83 -15.70
N MET A 23 9.23 14.66 -15.20
CA MET A 23 8.55 13.38 -15.21
C MET A 23 8.28 12.87 -16.64
N ILE A 24 7.89 13.78 -17.54
CA ILE A 24 7.72 13.44 -18.96
C ILE A 24 9.04 12.98 -19.58
N ALA A 25 10.16 13.61 -19.23
CA ALA A 25 11.49 13.22 -19.71
C ALA A 25 11.87 11.83 -19.21
N VAL A 26 11.67 11.52 -17.92
CA VAL A 26 11.93 10.19 -17.33
C VAL A 26 11.06 9.11 -18.00
N ILE A 27 9.78 9.38 -18.21
CA ILE A 27 8.87 8.42 -18.89
C ILE A 27 9.32 8.17 -20.34
N ARG A 28 9.73 9.20 -21.06
CA ARG A 28 10.23 9.04 -22.45
C ARG A 28 11.49 8.20 -22.49
N GLU A 29 12.42 8.45 -21.57
CA GLU A 29 13.68 7.72 -21.49
C GLU A 29 13.45 6.25 -21.14
N LEU A 30 12.60 5.96 -20.13
CA LEU A 30 12.19 4.60 -19.81
C LEU A 30 11.55 3.88 -21.02
N HIS A 31 10.68 4.58 -21.75
CA HIS A 31 10.02 4.01 -22.92
C HIS A 31 11.02 3.72 -24.06
N ARG A 32 12.04 4.57 -24.25
CA ARG A 32 13.12 4.36 -25.22
C ARG A 32 13.92 3.10 -24.85
N MET A 33 14.42 3.02 -23.62
CA MET A 33 15.25 1.92 -23.14
C MET A 33 14.51 0.57 -23.15
N LEU A 34 13.24 0.55 -22.78
CA LEU A 34 12.41 -0.65 -22.82
C LEU A 34 12.15 -1.16 -24.26
N ARG A 35 12.22 -0.28 -25.25
CA ARG A 35 12.15 -0.68 -26.67
C ARG A 35 13.45 -1.26 -27.22
N GLU A 36 14.58 -0.71 -26.78
CA GLU A 36 15.92 -1.08 -27.26
C GLU A 36 16.40 -2.42 -26.68
N LYS A 37 15.79 -2.88 -25.58
CA LYS A 37 16.00 -4.20 -24.93
C LYS A 37 17.46 -4.61 -24.75
N SER A 38 18.33 -3.73 -24.26
CA SER A 38 19.68 -4.07 -23.87
C SER A 38 19.72 -4.60 -22.42
N GLU A 39 20.40 -5.71 -22.18
CA GLU A 39 20.58 -6.24 -20.81
C GLU A 39 21.46 -5.33 -19.95
N ASP A 40 22.37 -4.59 -20.57
CA ASP A 40 23.25 -3.64 -19.89
C ASP A 40 22.49 -2.44 -19.32
N ASP A 41 21.27 -2.18 -19.80
CA ASP A 41 20.42 -1.08 -19.37
C ASP A 41 19.57 -1.38 -18.11
N ILE A 42 19.55 -2.63 -17.64
CA ILE A 42 18.69 -3.04 -16.50
C ILE A 42 18.94 -2.18 -15.25
N PRO A 43 20.18 -1.89 -14.81
CA PRO A 43 20.43 -1.03 -13.65
C PRO A 43 19.92 0.40 -13.84
N HIS A 44 20.06 0.93 -15.05
CA HIS A 44 19.61 2.27 -15.38
C HIS A 44 18.08 2.38 -15.45
N ILE A 45 17.42 1.39 -16.04
CA ILE A 45 15.95 1.26 -16.04
C ILE A 45 15.43 1.18 -14.61
N ALA A 46 16.08 0.42 -13.73
CA ALA A 46 15.71 0.31 -12.33
C ALA A 46 15.84 1.66 -11.60
N ALA A 47 16.92 2.40 -11.83
CA ALA A 47 17.15 3.72 -11.24
C ALA A 47 16.09 4.75 -11.70
N LEU A 48 15.81 4.83 -13.00
CA LEU A 48 14.79 5.72 -13.56
C LEU A 48 13.38 5.35 -13.09
N THR A 49 13.09 4.06 -12.95
CA THR A 49 11.81 3.59 -12.41
C THR A 49 11.65 4.01 -10.96
N MET A 50 12.72 3.92 -10.16
CA MET A 50 12.71 4.37 -8.77
C MET A 50 12.54 5.89 -8.66
N GLU A 51 13.23 6.66 -9.49
CA GLU A 51 13.08 8.12 -9.58
C GLU A 51 11.61 8.50 -9.89
N LEU A 52 11.00 7.85 -10.88
CA LEU A 52 9.61 8.08 -11.25
C LEU A 52 8.64 7.76 -10.09
N VAL A 53 8.85 6.64 -9.40
CA VAL A 53 8.03 6.25 -8.25
C VAL A 53 8.16 7.27 -7.12
N MET A 54 9.37 7.75 -6.82
CA MET A 54 9.61 8.75 -5.79
C MET A 54 8.96 10.10 -6.14
N GLU A 55 9.03 10.53 -7.40
CA GLU A 55 8.41 11.78 -7.86
C GLU A 55 6.87 11.70 -7.79
N ILE A 56 6.28 10.60 -8.26
CA ILE A 56 4.84 10.37 -8.14
C ILE A 56 4.41 10.35 -6.66
N SER A 57 5.18 9.71 -5.77
CA SER A 57 4.90 9.69 -4.33
C SER A 57 4.89 11.09 -3.74
N ARG A 58 5.90 11.91 -4.07
CA ARG A 58 6.00 13.31 -3.62
C ARG A 58 4.82 14.16 -4.10
N MET A 59 4.39 13.97 -5.36
CA MET A 59 3.23 14.68 -5.91
C MET A 59 1.93 14.29 -5.21
N VAL A 60 1.76 13.01 -4.88
CA VAL A 60 0.59 12.52 -4.13
C VAL A 60 0.58 13.08 -2.72
N GLU A 61 1.70 13.05 -2.02
CA GLU A 61 1.83 13.58 -0.66
C GLU A 61 1.57 15.10 -0.62
N SER A 62 2.08 15.86 -1.60
CA SER A 62 1.83 17.31 -1.68
C SER A 62 0.38 17.65 -2.03
N ALA A 63 -0.37 16.73 -2.64
CA ALA A 63 -1.78 16.91 -2.99
C ALA A 63 -2.75 16.52 -1.87
N LEU A 64 -2.26 15.82 -0.83
CA LEU A 64 -3.08 15.40 0.30
C LEU A 64 -3.09 16.46 1.41
N PRO A 65 -4.23 16.67 2.10
CA PRO A 65 -4.25 17.47 3.31
C PRO A 65 -3.23 16.94 4.32
N PRO A 66 -2.42 17.80 4.97
CA PRO A 66 -1.34 17.35 5.87
C PRO A 66 -1.80 16.41 6.98
N LEU A 67 -2.98 16.65 7.54
CA LEU A 67 -3.56 15.78 8.57
C LEU A 67 -3.86 14.38 8.02
N LEU A 68 -4.34 14.26 6.77
CA LEU A 68 -4.59 12.98 6.13
C LEU A 68 -3.27 12.23 5.91
N ALA A 69 -2.26 12.89 5.35
CA ALA A 69 -0.94 12.31 5.13
C ALA A 69 -0.30 11.82 6.43
N ASN A 70 -0.32 12.66 7.49
CA ASN A 70 0.20 12.29 8.81
C ASN A 70 -0.55 11.11 9.42
N THR A 71 -1.88 11.07 9.28
CA THR A 71 -2.68 9.93 9.77
C THR A 71 -2.33 8.65 9.00
N MET A 72 -2.23 8.70 7.68
CA MET A 72 -1.86 7.55 6.86
C MET A 72 -0.47 7.02 7.23
N ASN A 73 0.52 7.90 7.36
CA ASN A 73 1.88 7.55 7.76
C ASN A 73 1.91 6.91 9.15
N PHE A 74 1.19 7.48 10.12
CA PHE A 74 1.10 6.88 11.45
C PHE A 74 0.51 5.47 11.42
N LEU A 75 -0.60 5.28 10.71
CA LEU A 75 -1.25 3.98 10.58
C LEU A 75 -0.35 2.95 9.86
N GLU A 76 0.38 3.38 8.83
CA GLU A 76 1.31 2.53 8.07
C GLU A 76 2.47 2.04 8.92
N CYS A 77 3.07 2.93 9.73
CA CYS A 77 4.17 2.57 10.64
C CYS A 77 3.73 1.66 11.79
N ASN A 78 2.42 1.56 12.07
CA ASN A 78 1.87 0.82 13.21
C ASN A 78 0.89 -0.28 12.78
N LEU A 79 1.10 -0.90 11.61
CA LEU A 79 0.19 -1.94 11.09
C LEU A 79 0.08 -3.16 12.01
N SER A 80 1.16 -3.52 12.73
CA SER A 80 1.20 -4.65 13.67
C SER A 80 0.57 -4.36 15.03
N GLU A 81 0.33 -3.08 15.36
CA GLU A 81 -0.13 -2.66 16.67
C GLU A 81 -1.67 -2.65 16.76
N ASP A 82 -2.22 -2.75 17.98
CA ASP A 82 -3.66 -2.53 18.23
C ASP A 82 -3.99 -1.04 18.21
N VAL A 83 -4.08 -0.47 17.00
CA VAL A 83 -4.32 0.97 16.80
C VAL A 83 -5.81 1.28 16.88
N ARG A 84 -6.19 2.16 17.81
CA ARG A 84 -7.52 2.76 17.89
C ARG A 84 -7.52 4.11 17.16
N ILE A 85 -8.46 4.32 16.26
CA ILE A 85 -8.55 5.58 15.49
C ILE A 85 -8.77 6.79 16.39
N ALA A 86 -9.41 6.62 17.55
CA ALA A 86 -9.57 7.68 18.54
C ALA A 86 -8.23 8.16 19.11
N ASP A 87 -7.30 7.22 19.39
CA ASP A 87 -5.96 7.56 19.92
C ASP A 87 -5.11 8.28 18.87
N VAL A 88 -5.23 7.87 17.60
CA VAL A 88 -4.58 8.54 16.46
C VAL A 88 -5.12 9.97 16.30
N ALA A 89 -6.43 10.14 16.38
CA ALA A 89 -7.07 11.45 16.32
C ALA A 89 -6.58 12.37 17.43
N ALA A 90 -6.59 11.90 18.68
CA ALA A 90 -6.09 12.66 19.83
C ALA A 90 -4.62 13.05 19.66
N ARG A 91 -3.76 12.13 19.21
CA ARG A 91 -2.34 12.40 18.96
C ARG A 91 -2.09 13.48 17.89
N LEU A 92 -2.98 13.56 16.90
CA LEU A 92 -2.91 14.54 15.81
C LEU A 92 -3.77 15.79 16.08
N HIS A 93 -4.23 15.98 17.31
CA HIS A 93 -5.07 17.12 17.72
C HIS A 93 -6.33 17.28 16.86
N ALA A 94 -6.94 16.16 16.47
CA ALA A 94 -8.15 16.11 15.66
C ALA A 94 -9.27 15.31 16.34
N SER A 95 -10.52 15.53 15.94
CA SER A 95 -11.61 14.65 16.37
C SER A 95 -11.71 13.42 15.45
N THR A 96 -12.17 12.30 16.01
CA THR A 96 -12.43 11.06 15.24
C THR A 96 -13.41 11.30 14.10
N ASP A 97 -14.43 12.14 14.33
CA ASP A 97 -15.43 12.48 13.30
C ASP A 97 -14.82 13.29 12.15
N PHE A 98 -13.93 14.21 12.47
CA PHE A 98 -13.22 14.98 11.47
C PHE A 98 -12.33 14.07 10.61
N LEU A 99 -11.54 13.17 11.23
CA LEU A 99 -10.76 12.18 10.49
C LEU A 99 -11.62 11.26 9.61
N ASN A 100 -12.77 10.82 10.13
CA ASN A 100 -13.69 9.99 9.34
C ASN A 100 -14.23 10.75 8.10
N ARG A 101 -14.62 12.02 8.27
CA ARG A 101 -15.07 12.84 7.15
C ARG A 101 -13.95 13.09 6.14
N LEU A 102 -12.75 13.41 6.61
CA LEU A 102 -11.58 13.67 5.77
C LEU A 102 -11.21 12.43 4.94
N PHE A 103 -11.11 11.25 5.56
CA PHE A 103 -10.81 10.01 4.86
C PHE A 103 -11.88 9.66 3.84
N ARG A 104 -13.16 9.78 4.19
CA ARG A 104 -14.26 9.52 3.23
C ARG A 104 -14.24 10.48 2.06
N LYS A 105 -13.98 11.77 2.31
CA LYS A 105 -13.92 12.80 1.26
C LYS A 105 -12.76 12.54 0.30
N GLU A 106 -11.58 12.26 0.82
CA GLU A 106 -10.35 12.18 0.02
C GLU A 106 -10.09 10.77 -0.54
N LEU A 107 -10.46 9.71 0.20
CA LEU A 107 -10.14 8.32 -0.13
C LEU A 107 -11.38 7.44 -0.35
N GLY A 108 -12.59 7.93 -0.10
CA GLY A 108 -13.83 7.16 -0.24
C GLY A 108 -14.08 6.13 0.87
N VAL A 109 -13.16 5.98 1.84
CA VAL A 109 -13.24 4.97 2.90
C VAL A 109 -12.99 5.59 4.28
N SER A 110 -13.36 4.90 5.37
CA SER A 110 -13.01 5.34 6.72
C SER A 110 -11.54 5.00 7.06
N PRO A 111 -10.91 5.68 8.05
CA PRO A 111 -9.55 5.37 8.52
C PRO A 111 -9.42 3.90 8.95
N LYS A 112 -10.42 3.37 9.66
CA LYS A 112 -10.45 1.95 10.09
C LYS A 112 -10.47 1.00 8.90
N ARG A 113 -11.27 1.29 7.87
CA ARG A 113 -11.33 0.47 6.66
C ARG A 113 -10.02 0.54 5.90
N TRP A 114 -9.44 1.72 5.77
CA TRP A 114 -8.13 1.91 5.17
C TRP A 114 -7.05 1.08 5.88
N LEU A 115 -6.98 1.12 7.23
CA LEU A 115 -6.05 0.32 8.02
C LEU A 115 -6.23 -1.20 7.76
N ILE A 116 -7.48 -1.69 7.77
CA ILE A 116 -7.78 -3.09 7.45
C ILE A 116 -7.26 -3.45 6.06
N ASP A 117 -7.48 -2.60 5.08
CA ASP A 117 -7.05 -2.84 3.70
C ASP A 117 -5.52 -2.90 3.58
N ARG A 118 -4.79 -2.05 4.31
CA ARG A 118 -3.31 -2.08 4.37
C ARG A 118 -2.80 -3.37 5.05
N ARG A 119 -3.39 -3.76 6.16
CA ARG A 119 -3.07 -5.02 6.84
C ARG A 119 -3.28 -6.24 5.94
N MET A 120 -4.35 -6.25 5.17
CA MET A 120 -4.62 -7.33 4.21
C MET A 120 -3.63 -7.34 3.04
N GLN A 121 -3.14 -6.20 2.59
CA GLN A 121 -2.07 -6.11 1.59
C GLN A 121 -0.75 -6.66 2.14
N LEU A 122 -0.38 -6.30 3.37
CA LEU A 122 0.78 -6.88 4.07
C LEU A 122 0.66 -8.40 4.20
N ALA A 123 -0.53 -8.89 4.56
CA ALA A 123 -0.79 -10.33 4.65
C ALA A 123 -0.53 -11.07 3.33
N VAL A 124 -0.93 -10.49 2.19
CA VAL A 124 -0.66 -11.07 0.86
C VAL A 124 0.83 -11.18 0.59
N ILE A 125 1.61 -10.15 0.93
CA ILE A 125 3.07 -10.16 0.77
C ILE A 125 3.67 -11.30 1.62
N LEU A 126 3.33 -11.34 2.91
CA LEU A 126 3.84 -12.36 3.83
C LEU A 126 3.43 -13.78 3.42
N LEU A 127 2.22 -13.97 2.91
CA LEU A 127 1.76 -15.28 2.42
C LEU A 127 2.52 -15.77 1.19
N LYS A 128 3.04 -14.87 0.35
CA LYS A 128 3.77 -15.20 -0.89
C LYS A 128 5.27 -15.38 -0.68
N ASP A 129 5.84 -14.59 0.24
CA ASP A 129 7.29 -14.37 0.29
C ASP A 129 7.90 -14.82 1.63
N SER A 130 7.12 -15.52 2.48
CA SER A 130 7.61 -16.09 3.74
C SER A 130 6.97 -17.44 4.08
N ASP A 131 7.69 -18.22 4.91
CA ASP A 131 7.21 -19.50 5.46
C ASP A 131 6.52 -19.34 6.82
N LEU A 132 6.21 -18.12 7.24
CA LEU A 132 5.53 -17.85 8.51
C LEU A 132 4.19 -18.57 8.58
N SER A 133 3.85 -19.09 9.75
CA SER A 133 2.54 -19.67 10.01
C SER A 133 1.42 -18.62 9.86
N ILE A 134 0.19 -19.07 9.66
CA ILE A 134 -0.96 -18.14 9.57
C ILE A 134 -1.14 -17.34 10.87
N GLN A 135 -0.79 -17.95 12.00
CA GLN A 135 -0.83 -17.28 13.31
C GLN A 135 0.21 -16.13 13.37
N GLU A 136 1.46 -16.37 12.97
CA GLU A 136 2.50 -15.34 12.95
C GLU A 136 2.15 -14.22 11.98
N ILE A 137 1.63 -14.55 10.78
CA ILE A 137 1.17 -13.53 9.82
C ILE A 137 0.02 -12.71 10.43
N SER A 138 -0.93 -13.34 11.09
CA SER A 138 -2.02 -12.65 11.78
C SER A 138 -1.49 -11.61 12.78
N GLN A 139 -0.52 -12.00 13.61
CA GLN A 139 0.13 -11.11 14.58
C GLN A 139 0.87 -9.95 13.90
N LYS A 140 1.67 -10.23 12.88
CA LYS A 140 2.38 -9.20 12.10
C LYS A 140 1.45 -8.23 11.38
N CYS A 141 0.22 -8.66 11.09
CA CYS A 141 -0.83 -7.82 10.52
C CYS A 141 -1.71 -7.14 11.60
N GLY A 142 -1.31 -7.16 12.87
CA GLY A 142 -2.02 -6.47 13.96
C GLY A 142 -3.33 -7.12 14.37
N TYR A 143 -3.45 -8.44 14.20
CA TYR A 143 -4.58 -9.22 14.68
C TYR A 143 -4.15 -10.11 15.83
N GLY A 144 -4.70 -9.88 17.03
CA GLY A 144 -4.45 -10.73 18.19
C GLY A 144 -5.08 -12.14 18.07
N ASN A 145 -5.97 -12.35 17.08
CA ASN A 145 -6.67 -13.60 16.87
C ASN A 145 -6.68 -13.98 15.37
N GLN A 146 -6.10 -15.15 15.07
CA GLN A 146 -5.98 -15.63 13.68
C GLN A 146 -7.34 -15.97 13.03
N PHE A 147 -8.39 -16.26 13.81
CA PHE A 147 -9.71 -16.53 13.25
C PHE A 147 -10.38 -15.24 12.76
N VAL A 148 -10.21 -14.14 13.50
CA VAL A 148 -10.64 -12.81 13.08
C VAL A 148 -9.89 -12.39 11.81
N PHE A 149 -8.57 -12.54 11.79
CA PHE A 149 -7.74 -12.32 10.61
C PHE A 149 -8.22 -13.13 9.40
N SER A 150 -8.38 -14.43 9.56
CA SER A 150 -8.78 -15.32 8.46
C SER A 150 -10.16 -15.00 7.90
N ARG A 151 -11.10 -14.55 8.76
CA ARG A 151 -12.42 -14.08 8.34
C ARG A 151 -12.35 -12.80 7.53
N GLU A 152 -11.56 -11.79 7.97
CA GLU A 152 -11.37 -10.54 7.23
C GLU A 152 -10.64 -10.79 5.90
N PHE A 153 -9.64 -11.66 5.90
CA PHE A 153 -8.92 -12.05 4.69
C PHE A 153 -9.84 -12.72 3.67
N ARG A 154 -10.65 -13.69 4.13
CA ARG A 154 -11.63 -14.38 3.26
C ARG A 154 -12.67 -13.41 2.69
N LYS A 155 -13.12 -12.43 3.49
CA LYS A 155 -14.05 -11.40 3.04
C LYS A 155 -13.48 -10.54 1.90
N LYS A 156 -12.17 -10.34 1.88
CA LYS A 156 -11.50 -9.48 0.87
C LYS A 156 -11.04 -10.25 -0.37
N TYR A 157 -10.60 -11.51 -0.21
CA TYR A 157 -9.96 -12.29 -1.27
C TYR A 157 -10.74 -13.54 -1.66
N ASP A 158 -11.93 -13.76 -1.12
CA ASP A 158 -12.85 -14.87 -1.38
C ASP A 158 -12.25 -16.27 -1.11
N CYS A 159 -11.12 -16.35 -0.40
CA CYS A 159 -10.49 -17.59 0.00
C CYS A 159 -9.76 -17.43 1.35
N SER A 160 -9.49 -18.57 2.03
CA SER A 160 -8.71 -18.53 3.26
C SER A 160 -7.24 -18.18 3.00
N PRO A 161 -6.50 -17.63 3.99
CA PRO A 161 -5.07 -17.35 3.87
C PRO A 161 -4.26 -18.58 3.43
N LEU A 162 -4.57 -19.76 3.98
CA LEU A 162 -3.90 -21.02 3.62
C LEU A 162 -4.13 -21.39 2.14
N MET A 163 -5.36 -21.27 1.66
CA MET A 163 -5.70 -21.52 0.26
C MET A 163 -5.01 -20.52 -0.67
N TYR A 164 -4.95 -19.26 -0.26
CA TYR A 164 -4.24 -18.21 -1.01
C TYR A 164 -2.76 -18.54 -1.16
N ARG A 165 -2.08 -18.95 -0.09
CA ARG A 165 -0.69 -19.40 -0.10
C ARG A 165 -0.47 -20.57 -1.06
N LYS A 166 -1.29 -21.61 -0.97
CA LYS A 166 -1.19 -22.79 -1.87
C LYS A 166 -1.31 -22.40 -3.35
N LYS A 167 -2.25 -21.52 -3.68
CA LYS A 167 -2.43 -21.03 -5.07
C LYS A 167 -1.22 -20.23 -5.55
N SER A 168 -0.65 -19.36 -4.70
CA SER A 168 0.49 -18.53 -5.08
C SER A 168 1.79 -19.32 -5.26
N HIS A 169 1.99 -20.40 -4.50
CA HIS A 169 3.17 -21.28 -4.64
C HIS A 169 3.04 -22.24 -5.84
N ASN A 170 1.83 -22.72 -6.15
CA ASN A 170 1.63 -23.57 -7.32
C ASN A 170 1.80 -22.81 -8.65
N GLY A 171 1.56 -21.49 -8.68
CA GLY A 171 1.81 -20.64 -9.85
C GLY A 171 3.28 -20.28 -10.10
N LYS A 172 4.19 -20.57 -9.16
CA LYS A 172 5.66 -20.34 -9.31
C LYS A 172 6.41 -21.59 -9.82
N ARG A 173 5.72 -22.69 -10.07
CA ARG A 173 6.32 -23.98 -10.53
C ARG A 173 6.12 -24.28 -12.03
N VAL A 174 5.86 -23.25 -12.85
CA VAL A 174 5.83 -23.37 -14.32
C VAL A 174 6.91 -22.50 -14.91
#